data_a1d7c3518c0a528c2780188d09dc2f95
#
_entry.id   a1d7c3518c0a528c2780188d09dc2f95
#
_cell.length_a   1.000
_cell.length_b   1.000
_cell.length_c   1.000
_cell.angle_alpha   90.00
_cell.angle_beta   90.00
_cell.angle_gamma   90.00
#
_symmetry.space_group_name_H-M   'P 1'
#
loop_
_entity.id
_entity.type
_entity.pdbx_description
1 polymer ?
#
loop_
_entity_poly.entity_id
_entity_poly.type
_entity_poly.pdbx_seq_one_letter_code
_entity_poly.pdbx_strand_id
1 'polypeptide(L)'
;MKRGIWIGSLTLIAITLGLLNYLFRPLLRYPEPATLRCAGEARGRIAPLEEPRRIYGLGLSYAGHIAESPGLWEPGQPPVFEKRKRSINRSNQLPYPDRRALFEAAARVDPEHAEALDAKVGPIDPLLDYEVEIGLVVLEPIERKSLSDPDFAPPLGFFVANDITARILIGMAPDFVSTVDYLAEGKGLAGFLPLGDRQWTPLQPGVDLWPCVELITEVNGDTRQRSPSSDIIAGPREILLAVAESFGLMGFEPGDWVLTGTPGGVAMQTPGWIQRGLALLDPNAATKVAAMSENAASGRFLSPGDEVVVQAGFLGESRVRVVAVEPD
;
A
#
# COMPACT_ATOMS: atom_id res chain seq x y z
N MET A 1 -44.89 -13.30 19.61
CA MET A 1 -44.64 -13.93 18.30
C MET A 1 -44.15 -12.99 17.20
N LYS A 2 -43.44 -11.88 17.48
CA LYS A 2 -42.92 -10.96 16.41
C LYS A 2 -41.39 -10.88 16.31
N ARG A 3 -40.62 -11.55 17.16
CA ARG A 3 -39.12 -11.55 17.11
C ARG A 3 -38.51 -12.60 16.17
N GLY A 4 -39.24 -13.63 15.76
CA GLY A 4 -38.69 -14.69 14.89
C GLY A 4 -38.63 -14.33 13.40
N ILE A 5 -39.43 -13.37 12.94
CA ILE A 5 -39.49 -13.01 11.50
C ILE A 5 -38.30 -12.15 11.06
N TRP A 6 -37.77 -11.32 11.96
CA TRP A 6 -36.63 -10.44 11.64
C TRP A 6 -35.30 -11.19 11.48
N ILE A 7 -35.07 -12.23 12.29
CA ILE A 7 -33.83 -13.03 12.19
C ILE A 7 -33.81 -13.83 10.90
N GLY A 8 -34.97 -14.39 10.48
CA GLY A 8 -35.07 -15.10 9.20
C GLY A 8 -34.82 -14.22 7.98
N SER A 9 -35.24 -12.95 7.99
CA SER A 9 -35.04 -12.01 6.88
C SER A 9 -33.60 -11.57 6.75
N LEU A 10 -32.88 -11.31 7.84
CA LEU A 10 -31.46 -10.95 7.82
C LEU A 10 -30.60 -12.12 7.35
N THR A 11 -30.93 -13.35 7.78
CA THR A 11 -30.21 -14.55 7.34
C THR A 11 -30.44 -14.81 5.84
N LEU A 12 -31.64 -14.58 5.34
CA LEU A 12 -31.96 -14.75 3.91
C LEU A 12 -31.23 -13.70 3.05
N ILE A 13 -31.18 -12.44 3.48
CA ILE A 13 -30.43 -11.37 2.80
C ILE A 13 -28.94 -11.69 2.79
N ALA A 14 -28.38 -12.15 3.90
CA ALA A 14 -26.98 -12.53 4.00
C ALA A 14 -26.61 -13.71 3.10
N ILE A 15 -27.49 -14.72 3.03
CA ILE A 15 -27.32 -15.88 2.12
C ILE A 15 -27.45 -15.43 0.66
N THR A 16 -28.39 -14.55 0.34
CA THR A 16 -28.61 -14.05 -1.03
C THR A 16 -27.42 -13.20 -1.50
N LEU A 17 -26.87 -12.33 -0.64
CA LEU A 17 -25.68 -11.55 -0.94
C LEU A 17 -24.42 -12.43 -1.07
N GLY A 18 -24.31 -13.47 -0.26
CA GLY A 18 -23.23 -14.47 -0.35
C GLY A 18 -23.30 -15.28 -1.65
N LEU A 19 -24.51 -15.70 -2.03
CA LEU A 19 -24.75 -16.42 -3.31
C LEU A 19 -24.50 -15.51 -4.51
N LEU A 20 -24.95 -14.26 -4.47
CA LEU A 20 -24.66 -13.27 -5.49
C LEU A 20 -23.15 -13.04 -5.64
N ASN A 21 -22.42 -12.84 -4.54
CA ASN A 21 -20.97 -12.69 -4.58
C ASN A 21 -20.28 -13.97 -5.13
N TYR A 22 -20.73 -15.15 -4.74
CA TYR A 22 -20.23 -16.42 -5.27
C TYR A 22 -20.54 -16.61 -6.75
N LEU A 23 -21.76 -16.30 -7.19
CA LEU A 23 -22.21 -16.44 -8.58
C LEU A 23 -21.61 -15.38 -9.51
N PHE A 24 -21.34 -14.17 -9.01
CA PHE A 24 -20.77 -13.07 -9.81
C PHE A 24 -19.24 -12.96 -9.67
N ARG A 25 -18.60 -13.73 -8.79
CA ARG A 25 -17.14 -13.81 -8.69
C ARG A 25 -16.42 -14.05 -10.03
N PRO A 26 -16.93 -14.91 -10.94
CA PRO A 26 -16.33 -15.08 -12.25
C PRO A 26 -16.51 -13.90 -13.20
N LEU A 27 -17.39 -12.94 -12.88
CA LEU A 27 -17.62 -11.72 -13.69
C LEU A 27 -16.74 -10.54 -13.26
N LEU A 28 -16.07 -10.62 -12.11
CA LEU A 28 -15.01 -9.68 -11.72
C LEU A 28 -13.76 -10.07 -12.51
N ARG A 29 -13.64 -9.57 -13.73
CA ARG A 29 -12.36 -9.63 -14.45
C ARG A 29 -11.39 -8.73 -13.72
N TYR A 30 -10.44 -9.33 -13.00
CA TYR A 30 -9.28 -8.61 -12.53
C TYR A 30 -8.49 -8.10 -13.73
N PRO A 31 -7.87 -6.92 -13.65
CA PRO A 31 -7.06 -6.42 -14.74
C PRO A 31 -5.91 -7.38 -15.03
N GLU A 32 -5.62 -7.54 -16.31
CA GLU A 32 -4.47 -8.32 -16.76
C GLU A 32 -3.18 -7.55 -16.47
N PRO A 33 -2.05 -8.23 -16.26
CA PRO A 33 -0.75 -7.58 -16.15
C PRO A 33 -0.44 -6.69 -17.35
N ALA A 34 0.28 -5.60 -17.12
CA ALA A 34 0.71 -4.70 -18.17
C ALA A 34 1.66 -5.42 -19.15
N THR A 35 1.65 -4.99 -20.41
CA THR A 35 2.65 -5.45 -21.39
C THR A 35 3.96 -4.72 -21.15
N LEU A 36 4.91 -5.37 -20.48
CA LEU A 36 6.17 -4.79 -20.06
C LEU A 36 7.36 -5.29 -20.88
N ARG A 37 8.34 -4.44 -21.06
CA ARG A 37 9.63 -4.78 -21.65
C ARG A 37 10.64 -5.12 -20.55
N CYS A 38 10.81 -6.38 -20.26
CA CYS A 38 11.71 -6.85 -19.21
C CYS A 38 13.16 -6.51 -19.49
N ALA A 39 13.84 -5.97 -18.48
CA ALA A 39 15.28 -5.71 -18.48
C ALA A 39 15.95 -6.39 -17.29
N GLY A 40 17.06 -7.08 -17.53
CA GLY A 40 17.90 -7.65 -16.48
C GLY A 40 19.03 -6.71 -16.06
N GLU A 41 19.76 -7.09 -15.00
CA GLU A 41 20.83 -6.32 -14.36
C GLU A 41 21.87 -5.77 -15.36
N ALA A 42 22.36 -6.61 -16.28
CA ALA A 42 23.41 -6.26 -17.25
C ALA A 42 23.00 -5.14 -18.23
N ARG A 43 21.72 -4.76 -18.28
CA ARG A 43 21.23 -3.64 -19.12
C ARG A 43 21.17 -2.31 -18.38
N GLY A 44 21.72 -2.21 -17.19
CA GLY A 44 21.73 -1.00 -16.40
C GLY A 44 23.01 -0.81 -15.60
N ARG A 45 23.00 0.24 -14.78
CA ARG A 45 24.05 0.56 -13.83
C ARG A 45 23.46 0.62 -12.44
N ILE A 46 24.19 0.12 -11.47
CA ILE A 46 23.85 0.23 -10.06
C ILE A 46 24.61 1.43 -9.48
N ALA A 47 23.90 2.25 -8.71
CA ALA A 47 24.42 3.39 -7.97
C ALA A 47 23.77 3.45 -6.59
N PRO A 48 24.33 4.18 -5.62
CA PRO A 48 23.63 4.47 -4.37
C PRO A 48 22.30 5.18 -4.63
N LEU A 49 21.26 4.87 -3.85
CA LEU A 49 19.98 5.56 -3.89
C LEU A 49 20.12 6.91 -3.17
N GLU A 50 19.91 8.00 -3.88
CA GLU A 50 19.97 9.37 -3.36
C GLU A 50 18.68 9.74 -2.60
N GLU A 51 18.66 10.94 -1.97
CA GLU A 51 17.47 11.44 -1.27
C GLU A 51 16.43 11.96 -2.28
N PRO A 52 15.13 11.70 -2.06
CA PRO A 52 14.10 12.17 -2.97
C PRO A 52 13.82 13.66 -2.84
N ARG A 53 13.34 14.25 -3.92
CA ARG A 53 12.70 15.57 -3.92
C ARG A 53 11.29 15.50 -3.34
N ARG A 54 10.46 14.58 -3.85
CA ARG A 54 9.11 14.24 -3.36
C ARG A 54 8.93 12.73 -3.46
N ILE A 55 7.97 12.20 -2.72
CA ILE A 55 7.62 10.77 -2.76
C ILE A 55 6.14 10.67 -2.97
N TYR A 56 5.73 10.04 -4.06
CA TYR A 56 4.36 9.66 -4.34
C TYR A 56 4.21 8.15 -4.21
N GLY A 57 3.00 7.68 -3.95
CA GLY A 57 2.69 6.26 -3.95
C GLY A 57 1.37 5.99 -4.66
N LEU A 58 1.29 4.82 -5.25
CA LEU A 58 0.10 4.31 -5.92
C LEU A 58 -0.23 2.94 -5.34
N GLY A 59 -1.48 2.74 -4.90
CA GLY A 59 -1.95 1.47 -4.37
C GLY A 59 -2.70 0.64 -5.41
N LEU A 60 -2.95 -0.64 -5.08
CA LEU A 60 -3.78 -1.56 -5.86
C LEU A 60 -3.34 -1.72 -7.32
N SER A 61 -2.03 -1.85 -7.54
CA SER A 61 -1.41 -1.97 -8.86
C SER A 61 -1.08 -3.41 -9.27
N TYR A 62 -1.38 -4.39 -8.45
CA TYR A 62 -1.21 -5.82 -8.73
C TYR A 62 -2.54 -6.56 -8.61
N ALA A 63 -2.87 -7.40 -9.61
CA ALA A 63 -4.12 -8.15 -9.63
C ALA A 63 -4.33 -9.01 -8.37
N GLY A 64 -3.26 -9.62 -7.85
CA GLY A 64 -3.30 -10.39 -6.60
C GLY A 64 -3.72 -9.54 -5.40
N HIS A 65 -3.15 -8.34 -5.25
CA HIS A 65 -3.50 -7.42 -4.16
C HIS A 65 -4.92 -6.85 -4.31
N ILE A 66 -5.36 -6.55 -5.53
CA ILE A 66 -6.75 -6.16 -5.82
C ILE A 66 -7.73 -7.25 -5.37
N ALA A 67 -7.38 -8.53 -5.61
CA ALA A 67 -8.20 -9.66 -5.20
C ALA A 67 -8.34 -9.79 -3.66
N GLU A 68 -7.33 -9.37 -2.91
CA GLU A 68 -7.33 -9.34 -1.44
C GLU A 68 -8.10 -8.14 -0.87
N SER A 69 -8.29 -7.09 -1.67
CA SER A 69 -8.94 -5.83 -1.26
C SER A 69 -10.14 -5.46 -2.16
N PRO A 70 -11.11 -6.39 -2.38
CA PRO A 70 -12.24 -6.12 -3.24
C PRO A 70 -13.10 -4.98 -2.68
N GLY A 71 -13.45 -4.04 -3.55
CA GLY A 71 -14.26 -2.86 -3.21
C GLY A 71 -13.44 -1.61 -2.91
N LEU A 72 -12.11 -1.68 -2.87
CA LEU A 72 -11.22 -0.52 -2.79
C LEU A 72 -10.64 -0.14 -4.16
N TRP A 73 -10.82 -0.99 -5.17
CA TRP A 73 -10.29 -0.77 -6.50
C TRP A 73 -11.39 -0.35 -7.48
N GLU A 74 -11.12 0.75 -8.20
CA GLU A 74 -11.93 1.20 -9.33
C GLU A 74 -11.07 1.26 -10.59
N PRO A 75 -11.54 0.76 -11.74
CA PRO A 75 -10.79 0.81 -12.99
C PRO A 75 -10.38 2.24 -13.35
N GLY A 76 -9.08 2.46 -13.58
CA GLY A 76 -8.53 3.76 -13.98
C GLY A 76 -8.44 4.81 -12.87
N GLN A 77 -8.79 4.47 -11.62
CA GLN A 77 -8.70 5.36 -10.46
C GLN A 77 -7.97 4.67 -9.29
N PRO A 78 -6.69 4.34 -9.42
CA PRO A 78 -5.94 3.78 -8.31
C PRO A 78 -5.82 4.81 -7.17
N PRO A 79 -5.83 4.40 -5.90
CA PRO A 79 -5.55 5.29 -4.79
C PRO A 79 -4.11 5.81 -4.92
N VAL A 80 -3.96 7.14 -4.94
CA VAL A 80 -2.66 7.82 -5.02
C VAL A 80 -2.49 8.71 -3.80
N PHE A 81 -1.30 8.73 -3.23
CA PHE A 81 -0.98 9.51 -2.03
C PHE A 81 0.42 10.12 -2.14
N GLU A 82 0.67 11.20 -1.39
CA GLU A 82 2.00 11.75 -1.18
C GLU A 82 2.57 11.22 0.14
N LYS A 83 3.78 10.69 0.10
CA LYS A 83 4.48 10.15 1.27
C LYS A 83 5.47 11.16 1.81
N ARG A 84 5.48 11.36 3.12
CA ARG A 84 6.37 12.35 3.76
C ARG A 84 7.81 11.86 3.83
N LYS A 85 8.79 12.74 3.58
CA LYS A 85 10.22 12.38 3.66
C LYS A 85 10.65 11.81 5.01
N ARG A 86 9.99 12.20 6.12
CA ARG A 86 10.26 11.63 7.44
C ARG A 86 10.05 10.12 7.52
N SER A 87 9.28 9.55 6.57
CA SER A 87 9.06 8.10 6.50
C SER A 87 10.29 7.33 6.01
N ILE A 88 11.24 7.98 5.34
CA ILE A 88 12.47 7.33 4.88
C ILE A 88 13.19 6.68 6.05
N ASN A 89 13.60 5.43 5.83
CA ASN A 89 14.33 4.64 6.81
C ASN A 89 15.54 3.99 6.14
N ARG A 90 16.71 4.46 6.51
CA ARG A 90 18.02 3.88 6.12
C ARG A 90 18.68 3.16 7.30
N SER A 91 17.96 3.02 8.41
CA SER A 91 18.42 2.26 9.56
C SER A 91 17.95 0.80 9.47
N ASN A 92 18.45 -0.04 10.35
CA ASN A 92 17.99 -1.42 10.49
C ASN A 92 16.87 -1.57 11.54
N GLN A 93 16.27 -0.48 11.99
CA GLN A 93 15.21 -0.45 12.99
C GLN A 93 13.93 0.15 12.40
N LEU A 94 12.81 -0.53 12.62
CA LEU A 94 11.48 -0.06 12.28
C LEU A 94 10.74 0.30 13.58
N PRO A 95 10.40 1.57 13.83
CA PRO A 95 9.69 1.94 15.04
C PRO A 95 8.27 1.36 15.05
N TYR A 96 7.88 0.75 16.18
CA TYR A 96 6.51 0.30 16.39
C TYR A 96 5.72 1.47 17.02
N PRO A 97 4.75 2.08 16.32
CA PRO A 97 4.09 3.29 16.78
C PRO A 97 3.23 3.00 18.01
N ASP A 98 3.32 3.87 18.98
CA ASP A 98 2.43 3.88 20.14
C ASP A 98 1.07 4.52 19.79
N ARG A 99 0.13 4.46 20.75
CA ARG A 99 -1.19 5.07 20.63
C ARG A 99 -1.11 6.56 20.27
N ARG A 100 -0.19 7.31 20.91
CA ARG A 100 -0.02 8.73 20.70
C ARG A 100 0.34 9.05 19.25
N ALA A 101 1.33 8.34 18.71
CA ALA A 101 1.76 8.52 17.32
C ALA A 101 0.63 8.25 16.31
N LEU A 102 -0.23 7.24 16.58
CA LEU A 102 -1.38 6.92 15.75
C LEU A 102 -2.45 8.02 15.78
N PHE A 103 -2.80 8.53 16.96
CA PHE A 103 -3.79 9.61 17.07
C PHE A 103 -3.27 10.95 16.60
N GLU A 104 -1.98 11.26 16.77
CA GLU A 104 -1.36 12.41 16.13
C GLU A 104 -1.39 12.31 14.58
N ALA A 105 -1.26 11.09 14.04
CA ALA A 105 -1.43 10.87 12.60
C ALA A 105 -2.88 11.12 12.16
N ALA A 106 -3.85 10.56 12.87
CA ALA A 106 -5.27 10.78 12.60
C ALA A 106 -5.66 12.27 12.72
N ALA A 107 -5.13 12.97 13.73
CA ALA A 107 -5.39 14.39 13.95
C ALA A 107 -4.82 15.32 12.87
N ARG A 108 -3.85 14.86 12.07
CA ARG A 108 -3.40 15.62 10.90
C ARG A 108 -4.40 15.62 9.76
N VAL A 109 -5.32 14.65 9.74
CA VAL A 109 -6.43 14.59 8.77
C VAL A 109 -7.65 15.34 9.33
N ASP A 110 -8.10 14.94 10.53
CA ASP A 110 -9.27 15.52 11.19
C ASP A 110 -9.03 15.56 12.72
N PRO A 111 -8.62 16.71 13.27
CA PRO A 111 -8.32 16.85 14.70
C PRO A 111 -9.53 16.58 15.61
N GLU A 112 -10.71 17.07 15.24
CA GLU A 112 -11.92 16.94 16.05
C GLU A 112 -12.41 15.49 16.10
N HIS A 113 -12.38 14.81 14.95
CA HIS A 113 -12.74 13.41 14.86
C HIS A 113 -11.74 12.53 15.62
N ALA A 114 -10.43 12.79 15.50
CA ALA A 114 -9.39 12.04 16.20
C ALA A 114 -9.53 12.14 17.72
N GLU A 115 -9.77 13.34 18.26
CA GLU A 115 -10.02 13.56 19.71
C GLU A 115 -11.29 12.80 20.17
N ALA A 116 -12.38 12.95 19.43
CA ALA A 116 -13.64 12.27 19.74
C ALA A 116 -13.53 10.73 19.66
N LEU A 117 -12.69 10.22 18.77
CA LEU A 117 -12.43 8.78 18.63
C LEU A 117 -11.53 8.29 19.75
N ASP A 118 -10.46 9.02 20.10
CA ASP A 118 -9.53 8.65 21.17
C ASP A 118 -10.22 8.48 22.50
N ALA A 119 -11.21 9.33 22.79
CA ALA A 119 -12.03 9.24 24.00
C ALA A 119 -12.94 7.99 24.06
N LYS A 120 -13.19 7.33 22.95
CA LYS A 120 -14.19 6.23 22.83
C LYS A 120 -13.55 4.85 22.68
N VAL A 121 -12.34 4.77 22.10
CA VAL A 121 -11.71 3.46 21.81
C VAL A 121 -10.80 3.03 22.97
N GLY A 122 -10.78 1.73 23.23
CA GLY A 122 -9.89 1.08 24.19
C GLY A 122 -8.43 0.99 23.67
N PRO A 123 -7.67 0.00 24.13
CA PRO A 123 -6.36 -0.31 23.57
C PRO A 123 -6.48 -0.58 22.06
N ILE A 124 -5.53 -0.07 21.30
CA ILE A 124 -5.47 -0.28 19.85
C ILE A 124 -4.12 -0.87 19.47
N ASP A 125 -4.12 -1.69 18.42
CA ASP A 125 -2.92 -2.21 17.76
C ASP A 125 -2.71 -1.42 16.47
N PRO A 126 -1.49 -1.02 16.12
CA PRO A 126 -1.21 -0.32 14.86
C PRO A 126 -1.51 -1.17 13.62
N LEU A 127 -1.56 -2.50 13.76
CA LEU A 127 -1.72 -3.43 12.65
C LEU A 127 -0.66 -3.16 11.57
N LEU A 128 0.63 -3.23 11.96
CA LEU A 128 1.74 -2.97 11.07
C LEU A 128 1.79 -4.01 9.97
N ASP A 129 1.68 -3.53 8.74
CA ASP A 129 1.73 -4.33 7.53
C ASP A 129 3.00 -4.02 6.72
N TYR A 130 3.47 -5.00 5.99
CA TYR A 130 4.63 -4.96 5.10
C TYR A 130 4.15 -4.94 3.65
N GLU A 131 4.88 -4.20 2.80
CA GLU A 131 4.56 -4.06 1.39
C GLU A 131 5.85 -3.93 0.56
N VAL A 132 6.32 -5.04 -0.03
CA VAL A 132 7.46 -4.97 -0.96
C VAL A 132 7.04 -4.26 -2.23
N GLU A 133 7.79 -3.22 -2.63
CA GLU A 133 7.50 -2.41 -3.79
C GLU A 133 8.74 -2.12 -4.61
N ILE A 134 8.56 -1.94 -5.92
CA ILE A 134 9.51 -1.22 -6.75
C ILE A 134 9.20 0.27 -6.63
N GLY A 135 10.23 1.09 -6.41
CA GLY A 135 10.15 2.53 -6.51
C GLY A 135 10.75 3.00 -7.84
N LEU A 136 10.14 4.01 -8.44
CA LEU A 136 10.65 4.75 -9.59
C LEU A 136 11.40 5.99 -9.11
N VAL A 137 12.53 6.30 -9.74
CA VAL A 137 13.24 7.57 -9.57
C VAL A 137 13.21 8.31 -10.90
N VAL A 138 12.66 9.50 -10.92
CA VAL A 138 12.71 10.38 -12.10
C VAL A 138 14.12 10.92 -12.24
N LEU A 139 14.76 10.72 -13.39
CA LEU A 139 16.17 11.10 -13.65
C LEU A 139 16.31 12.42 -14.39
N GLU A 140 15.33 12.75 -15.23
CA GLU A 140 15.28 14.00 -16.01
C GLU A 140 13.86 14.57 -15.95
N PRO A 141 13.65 15.88 -16.21
CA PRO A 141 12.31 16.47 -16.20
C PRO A 141 11.37 15.74 -17.17
N ILE A 142 10.15 15.43 -16.71
CA ILE A 142 9.10 14.79 -17.50
C ILE A 142 7.90 15.72 -17.53
N GLU A 143 7.50 16.21 -18.69
CA GLU A 143 6.26 16.95 -18.85
C GLU A 143 5.06 15.99 -18.89
N ARG A 144 3.97 16.34 -18.21
CA ARG A 144 2.74 15.52 -18.20
C ARG A 144 2.23 15.18 -19.61
N LYS A 145 2.30 16.13 -20.56
CA LYS A 145 1.86 15.89 -21.94
C LYS A 145 2.61 14.75 -22.62
N SER A 146 3.91 14.54 -22.28
CA SER A 146 4.72 13.44 -22.83
C SER A 146 4.22 12.07 -22.33
N LEU A 147 3.65 12.01 -21.13
CA LEU A 147 3.08 10.77 -20.58
C LEU A 147 1.84 10.29 -21.32
N SER A 148 1.19 11.13 -22.13
CA SER A 148 0.07 10.74 -22.98
C SER A 148 0.50 10.12 -24.30
N ASP A 149 1.78 10.23 -24.67
CA ASP A 149 2.35 9.59 -25.86
C ASP A 149 2.68 8.12 -25.54
N PRO A 150 2.07 7.12 -26.22
CA PRO A 150 2.34 5.71 -25.98
C PRO A 150 3.77 5.29 -26.30
N ASP A 151 4.49 6.05 -27.13
CA ASP A 151 5.87 5.76 -27.52
C ASP A 151 6.89 6.48 -26.61
N PHE A 152 6.45 7.26 -25.64
CA PHE A 152 7.33 7.96 -24.72
C PHE A 152 8.02 6.98 -23.77
N ALA A 153 9.35 7.05 -23.71
CA ALA A 153 10.21 6.28 -22.82
C ALA A 153 10.67 7.16 -21.65
N PRO A 154 10.03 7.12 -20.47
CA PRO A 154 10.40 7.97 -19.36
C PRO A 154 11.81 7.62 -18.84
N PRO A 155 12.68 8.64 -18.57
CA PRO A 155 14.00 8.43 -18.00
C PRO A 155 13.91 8.09 -16.51
N LEU A 156 13.91 6.81 -16.19
CA LEU A 156 13.68 6.30 -14.85
C LEU A 156 14.83 5.45 -14.33
N GLY A 157 15.07 5.55 -13.01
CA GLY A 157 15.76 4.58 -12.21
C GLY A 157 14.77 3.78 -11.35
N PHE A 158 15.24 2.65 -10.79
CA PHE A 158 14.42 1.72 -10.04
C PHE A 158 15.12 1.30 -8.75
N PHE A 159 14.37 1.15 -7.67
CA PHE A 159 14.88 0.69 -6.37
C PHE A 159 13.85 -0.21 -5.67
N VAL A 160 14.25 -0.87 -4.59
CA VAL A 160 13.34 -1.64 -3.73
C VAL A 160 13.04 -0.88 -2.45
N ALA A 161 11.79 -0.92 -2.02
CA ALA A 161 11.31 -0.35 -0.77
C ALA A 161 10.34 -1.31 -0.06
N ASN A 162 10.17 -1.08 1.25
CA ASN A 162 9.09 -1.66 2.03
C ASN A 162 8.15 -0.52 2.47
N ASP A 163 6.96 -0.41 1.88
CA ASP A 163 6.01 0.64 2.19
C ASP A 163 5.17 0.27 3.43
N ILE A 164 5.80 0.31 4.60
CA ILE A 164 5.17 -0.02 5.89
C ILE A 164 3.92 0.81 6.11
N THR A 165 2.86 0.13 6.57
CA THR A 165 1.54 0.73 6.75
C THR A 165 0.97 0.39 8.12
N ALA A 166 0.58 1.41 8.89
CA ALA A 166 -0.26 1.25 10.08
C ALA A 166 -1.73 1.16 9.64
N ARG A 167 -2.22 -0.06 9.41
CA ARG A 167 -3.56 -0.32 8.85
C ARG A 167 -4.69 0.19 9.72
N ILE A 168 -4.47 0.33 11.02
CA ILE A 168 -5.50 0.84 11.95
C ILE A 168 -5.99 2.24 11.55
N LEU A 169 -5.14 3.06 10.93
CA LEU A 169 -5.51 4.40 10.47
C LEU A 169 -6.67 4.35 9.46
N ILE A 170 -6.73 3.33 8.60
CA ILE A 170 -7.86 3.12 7.68
C ILE A 170 -9.17 2.93 8.46
N GLY A 171 -9.12 2.20 9.58
CA GLY A 171 -10.27 2.01 10.47
C GLY A 171 -10.72 3.28 11.18
N MET A 172 -9.80 4.23 11.40
CA MET A 172 -10.09 5.51 12.05
C MET A 172 -10.81 6.50 11.12
N ALA A 173 -10.80 6.30 9.80
CA ALA A 173 -11.49 7.18 8.86
C ALA A 173 -13.01 7.23 9.15
N PRO A 174 -13.62 8.44 9.24
CA PRO A 174 -15.06 8.57 9.50
C PRO A 174 -15.91 8.05 8.35
N ASP A 175 -15.43 8.13 7.13
CA ASP A 175 -16.12 7.72 5.92
C ASP A 175 -15.17 7.14 4.87
N PHE A 176 -15.73 6.68 3.76
CA PHE A 176 -14.94 6.08 2.67
C PHE A 176 -14.07 7.11 1.92
N VAL A 177 -14.53 8.34 1.80
CA VAL A 177 -13.84 9.39 1.01
C VAL A 177 -12.51 9.76 1.68
N SER A 178 -12.51 9.90 3.01
CA SER A 178 -11.33 10.24 3.80
C SER A 178 -10.34 9.08 3.98
N THR A 179 -10.72 7.85 3.59
CA THR A 179 -9.89 6.65 3.80
C THR A 179 -8.50 6.79 3.18
N VAL A 180 -8.36 7.44 2.02
CA VAL A 180 -7.07 7.62 1.34
C VAL A 180 -6.16 8.55 2.14
N ASP A 181 -6.69 9.62 2.74
CA ASP A 181 -5.93 10.54 3.58
C ASP A 181 -5.43 9.86 4.85
N TYR A 182 -6.29 9.08 5.51
CA TYR A 182 -5.89 8.26 6.67
C TYR A 182 -4.87 7.19 6.30
N LEU A 183 -4.99 6.55 5.13
CA LEU A 183 -4.01 5.62 4.61
C LEU A 183 -2.65 6.32 4.39
N ALA A 184 -2.66 7.50 3.78
CA ALA A 184 -1.45 8.30 3.55
C ALA A 184 -0.72 8.63 4.86
N GLU A 185 -1.47 9.00 5.91
CA GLU A 185 -0.89 9.21 7.24
C GLU A 185 -0.38 7.90 7.87
N GLY A 186 -1.07 6.76 7.69
CA GLY A 186 -0.63 5.44 8.13
C GLY A 186 0.66 4.96 7.46
N LYS A 187 0.90 5.37 6.22
CA LYS A 187 2.14 5.15 5.46
C LYS A 187 3.20 6.25 5.72
N GLY A 188 2.78 7.42 6.21
CA GLY A 188 3.61 8.62 6.43
C GLY A 188 4.25 8.73 7.80
N LEU A 189 4.16 7.72 8.68
CA LEU A 189 4.82 7.71 9.98
C LEU A 189 6.35 7.70 9.82
N ALA A 190 7.06 8.19 10.84
CA ALA A 190 8.51 8.27 10.81
C ALA A 190 9.12 6.86 10.67
N GLY A 191 10.04 6.70 9.71
CA GLY A 191 10.73 5.44 9.48
C GLY A 191 9.92 4.36 8.75
N PHE A 192 8.73 4.68 8.20
CA PHE A 192 7.82 3.74 7.54
C PHE A 192 8.13 3.51 6.05
N LEU A 193 9.33 3.86 5.61
CA LEU A 193 9.83 3.52 4.27
C LEU A 193 11.26 2.97 4.35
N PRO A 194 11.45 1.75 4.88
CA PRO A 194 12.70 1.05 4.77
C PRO A 194 13.09 0.86 3.31
N LEU A 195 14.33 1.22 2.96
CA LEU A 195 14.82 1.28 1.58
C LEU A 195 15.93 0.25 1.36
N GLY A 196 16.03 -0.25 0.12
CA GLY A 196 17.27 -0.81 -0.37
C GLY A 196 18.35 0.26 -0.48
N ASP A 197 19.60 -0.19 -0.55
CA ASP A 197 20.79 0.67 -0.56
C ASP A 197 21.13 1.23 -1.95
N ARG A 198 20.47 0.74 -3.00
CA ARG A 198 20.88 0.98 -4.39
C ARG A 198 19.71 1.33 -5.31
N GLN A 199 20.08 2.04 -6.37
CA GLN A 199 19.25 2.31 -7.54
C GLN A 199 19.85 1.61 -8.74
N TRP A 200 19.03 0.95 -9.54
CA TRP A 200 19.40 0.48 -10.87
C TRP A 200 18.85 1.43 -11.91
N THR A 201 19.71 1.88 -12.83
CA THR A 201 19.35 2.80 -13.91
C THR A 201 19.64 2.12 -15.25
N PRO A 202 18.65 1.98 -16.14
CA PRO A 202 18.87 1.43 -17.48
C PRO A 202 19.92 2.22 -18.26
N LEU A 203 20.74 1.54 -19.07
CA LEU A 203 21.72 2.20 -19.96
C LEU A 203 21.03 3.07 -21.00
N GLN A 204 19.81 2.72 -21.38
CA GLN A 204 18.96 3.50 -22.28
C GLN A 204 17.52 3.43 -21.78
N PRO A 205 16.78 4.55 -21.74
CA PRO A 205 15.34 4.53 -21.50
C PRO A 205 14.63 3.63 -22.52
N GLY A 206 13.49 3.10 -22.15
CA GLY A 206 12.69 2.28 -23.04
C GLY A 206 11.21 2.40 -22.71
N VAL A 207 10.38 2.36 -23.74
CA VAL A 207 8.92 2.30 -23.56
C VAL A 207 8.60 1.06 -22.75
N ASP A 208 7.84 1.24 -21.67
CA ASP A 208 7.40 0.20 -20.72
C ASP A 208 8.55 -0.70 -20.21
N LEU A 209 9.76 -0.16 -20.15
CA LEU A 209 10.93 -0.87 -19.63
C LEU A 209 10.78 -1.09 -18.13
N TRP A 210 10.96 -2.34 -17.68
CA TRP A 210 10.72 -2.76 -16.31
C TRP A 210 11.79 -3.74 -15.81
N PRO A 211 12.27 -3.62 -14.57
CA PRO A 211 13.12 -4.65 -13.97
C PRO A 211 12.27 -5.87 -13.60
N CYS A 212 12.25 -6.89 -14.46
CA CYS A 212 11.52 -8.13 -14.18
C CYS A 212 12.31 -8.98 -13.20
N VAL A 213 11.95 -8.83 -11.93
CA VAL A 213 12.53 -9.54 -10.77
C VAL A 213 11.44 -10.19 -9.95
N GLU A 214 11.81 -11.12 -9.08
CA GLU A 214 10.91 -11.62 -8.06
C GLU A 214 10.88 -10.65 -6.88
N LEU A 215 9.67 -10.27 -6.43
CA LEU A 215 9.43 -9.48 -5.22
C LEU A 215 9.14 -10.45 -4.08
N ILE A 216 9.92 -10.35 -3.01
CA ILE A 216 9.80 -11.25 -1.86
C ILE A 216 9.75 -10.42 -0.58
N THR A 217 8.83 -10.78 0.32
CA THR A 217 8.85 -10.36 1.72
C THR A 217 8.96 -11.57 2.62
N GLU A 218 9.90 -11.53 3.55
CA GLU A 218 10.04 -12.52 4.61
C GLU A 218 9.88 -11.82 5.98
N VAL A 219 9.19 -12.50 6.88
CA VAL A 219 9.09 -12.10 8.30
C VAL A 219 9.61 -13.26 9.14
N ASN A 220 10.68 -13.02 9.90
CA ASN A 220 11.36 -14.05 10.71
C ASN A 220 11.78 -15.29 9.88
N GLY A 221 12.11 -15.11 8.60
CA GLY A 221 12.47 -16.17 7.67
C GLY A 221 11.28 -16.86 6.99
N ASP A 222 10.06 -16.55 7.37
CA ASP A 222 8.85 -17.05 6.70
C ASP A 222 8.45 -16.15 5.53
N THR A 223 8.34 -16.72 4.34
CA THR A 223 7.88 -15.96 3.16
C THR A 223 6.42 -15.56 3.32
N ARG A 224 6.14 -14.26 3.20
CA ARG A 224 4.83 -13.65 3.28
C ARG A 224 4.31 -13.18 1.93
N GLN A 225 5.17 -12.54 1.12
CA GLN A 225 4.86 -12.14 -0.25
C GLN A 225 5.87 -12.79 -1.18
N ARG A 226 5.40 -13.24 -2.35
CA ARG A 226 6.24 -13.73 -3.45
C ARG A 226 5.47 -13.58 -4.76
N SER A 227 5.97 -12.71 -5.65
CA SER A 227 5.34 -12.44 -6.94
C SER A 227 6.36 -11.92 -7.95
N PRO A 228 6.22 -12.24 -9.23
CA PRO A 228 6.97 -11.54 -10.26
C PRO A 228 6.58 -10.05 -10.29
N SER A 229 7.56 -9.17 -10.41
CA SER A 229 7.30 -7.73 -10.55
C SER A 229 6.51 -7.40 -11.83
N SER A 230 6.54 -8.30 -12.81
CA SER A 230 5.79 -8.18 -14.06
C SER A 230 4.29 -8.41 -13.94
N ASP A 231 3.79 -8.85 -12.76
CA ASP A 231 2.36 -9.00 -12.51
C ASP A 231 1.65 -7.66 -12.23
N ILE A 232 2.39 -6.55 -12.31
CA ILE A 232 1.84 -5.20 -12.21
C ILE A 232 0.91 -4.91 -13.38
N ILE A 233 -0.22 -4.22 -13.10
CA ILE A 233 -1.28 -3.98 -14.09
C ILE A 233 -1.12 -2.68 -14.90
N ALA A 234 -0.15 -1.83 -14.52
CA ALA A 234 0.13 -0.56 -15.18
C ALA A 234 1.64 -0.42 -15.43
N GLY A 235 2.02 0.02 -16.61
CA GLY A 235 3.40 0.33 -16.95
C GLY A 235 3.89 1.62 -16.27
N PRO A 236 5.23 1.86 -16.25
CA PRO A 236 5.80 3.01 -15.54
C PRO A 236 5.25 4.36 -16.05
N ARG A 237 4.99 4.49 -17.36
CA ARG A 237 4.40 5.68 -17.94
C ARG A 237 2.96 5.93 -17.44
N GLU A 238 2.15 4.88 -17.38
CA GLU A 238 0.76 4.93 -16.90
C GLU A 238 0.69 5.25 -15.41
N ILE A 239 1.60 4.71 -14.60
CA ILE A 239 1.74 5.01 -13.17
C ILE A 239 2.04 6.51 -12.99
N LEU A 240 3.03 7.05 -13.72
CA LEU A 240 3.34 8.48 -13.66
C LEU A 240 2.17 9.35 -14.10
N LEU A 241 1.44 8.94 -15.16
CA LEU A 241 0.26 9.66 -15.62
C LEU A 241 -0.83 9.70 -14.55
N ALA A 242 -1.14 8.56 -13.93
CA ALA A 242 -2.13 8.47 -12.85
C ALA A 242 -1.78 9.37 -11.66
N VAL A 243 -0.52 9.40 -11.24
CA VAL A 243 -0.02 10.31 -10.19
C VAL A 243 -0.16 11.77 -10.63
N ALA A 244 0.26 12.11 -11.85
CA ALA A 244 0.18 13.49 -12.36
C ALA A 244 -1.27 13.98 -12.46
N GLU A 245 -2.20 13.11 -12.85
CA GLU A 245 -3.63 13.43 -12.93
C GLU A 245 -4.25 13.63 -11.54
N SER A 246 -3.98 12.74 -10.61
CA SER A 246 -4.53 12.79 -9.24
C SER A 246 -4.11 14.06 -8.49
N PHE A 247 -2.87 14.50 -8.66
CA PHE A 247 -2.35 15.71 -7.99
C PHE A 247 -2.37 16.98 -8.87
N GLY A 248 -2.88 16.91 -10.09
CA GLY A 248 -2.88 18.05 -11.01
C GLY A 248 -1.46 18.52 -11.37
N LEU A 249 -0.47 17.63 -11.38
CA LEU A 249 0.91 17.98 -11.70
C LEU A 249 1.08 18.30 -13.18
N MET A 250 1.91 19.29 -13.48
CA MET A 250 2.29 19.60 -14.87
C MET A 250 3.43 18.71 -15.37
N GLY A 251 4.06 17.93 -14.49
CA GLY A 251 5.13 17.00 -14.76
C GLY A 251 5.88 16.59 -13.50
N PHE A 252 7.01 15.93 -13.70
CA PHE A 252 7.91 15.48 -12.65
C PHE A 252 9.29 16.09 -12.83
N GLU A 253 9.98 16.28 -11.71
CA GLU A 253 11.34 16.79 -11.67
C GLU A 253 12.33 15.69 -11.26
N PRO A 254 13.63 15.81 -11.63
CA PRO A 254 14.64 14.88 -11.19
C PRO A 254 14.64 14.71 -9.67
N GLY A 255 14.72 13.47 -9.21
CA GLY A 255 14.64 13.12 -7.80
C GLY A 255 13.22 12.97 -7.26
N ASP A 256 12.16 13.15 -8.05
CA ASP A 256 10.83 12.71 -7.64
C ASP A 256 10.78 11.18 -7.66
N TRP A 257 10.21 10.59 -6.60
CA TRP A 257 10.01 9.15 -6.49
C TRP A 257 8.54 8.79 -6.60
N VAL A 258 8.28 7.61 -7.17
CA VAL A 258 6.94 7.02 -7.19
C VAL A 258 7.01 5.57 -6.76
N LEU A 259 6.39 5.22 -5.65
CA LEU A 259 6.16 3.86 -5.20
C LEU A 259 5.04 3.25 -6.03
N THR A 260 5.24 2.01 -6.50
CA THR A 260 4.37 1.45 -7.55
C THR A 260 3.32 0.48 -7.02
N GLY A 261 3.20 0.36 -5.70
CA GLY A 261 2.30 -0.58 -5.06
C GLY A 261 2.89 -1.97 -4.89
N THR A 262 2.26 -2.77 -4.05
CA THR A 262 2.71 -4.08 -3.59
C THR A 262 1.91 -5.22 -4.23
N PRO A 263 2.51 -6.40 -4.43
CA PRO A 263 1.77 -7.61 -4.82
C PRO A 263 0.92 -8.15 -3.66
N GLY A 264 0.13 -9.20 -3.93
CA GLY A 264 -0.63 -9.93 -2.91
C GLY A 264 0.24 -10.55 -1.82
N GLY A 265 -0.38 -10.95 -0.70
CA GLY A 265 0.27 -11.55 0.45
C GLY A 265 0.50 -10.59 1.62
N VAL A 266 -0.07 -9.38 1.60
CA VAL A 266 -0.05 -8.44 2.73
C VAL A 266 -0.70 -9.05 3.99
N ALA A 267 -0.35 -8.52 5.16
CA ALA A 267 -0.91 -9.01 6.43
C ALA A 267 -2.41 -8.74 6.54
N MET A 268 -2.85 -7.58 6.05
CA MET A 268 -4.26 -7.21 6.06
C MET A 268 -5.03 -8.02 5.02
N GLN A 269 -5.85 -8.96 5.51
CA GLN A 269 -6.83 -9.65 4.65
C GLN A 269 -8.20 -9.02 4.85
N THR A 270 -8.91 -8.88 3.74
CA THR A 270 -10.27 -8.35 3.82
C THR A 270 -11.12 -9.28 4.69
N PRO A 271 -11.82 -8.75 5.67
CA PRO A 271 -12.77 -9.54 6.46
C PRO A 271 -13.69 -10.35 5.57
N GLY A 272 -14.06 -11.56 5.98
CA GLY A 272 -15.01 -12.39 5.27
C GLY A 272 -16.32 -11.63 4.97
N TRP A 273 -17.08 -12.07 3.98
CA TRP A 273 -18.28 -11.38 3.49
C TRP A 273 -19.31 -11.00 4.59
N ILE A 274 -19.37 -11.78 5.68
CA ILE A 274 -20.24 -11.50 6.85
C ILE A 274 -19.74 -10.25 7.58
N GLN A 275 -18.43 -10.13 7.82
CA GLN A 275 -17.83 -8.99 8.50
C GLN A 275 -17.93 -7.71 7.65
N ARG A 276 -17.81 -7.82 6.32
CA ARG A 276 -18.07 -6.69 5.40
C ARG A 276 -19.52 -6.21 5.46
N GLY A 277 -20.48 -7.15 5.50
CA GLY A 277 -21.90 -6.80 5.63
C GLY A 277 -22.19 -6.07 6.94
N LEU A 278 -21.59 -6.49 8.05
CA LEU A 278 -21.71 -5.82 9.35
C LEU A 278 -21.01 -4.46 9.36
N ALA A 279 -19.83 -4.34 8.76
CA ALA A 279 -19.10 -3.07 8.65
C ALA A 279 -19.84 -2.03 7.79
N LEU A 280 -20.61 -2.47 6.79
CA LEU A 280 -21.47 -1.60 5.99
C LEU A 280 -22.73 -1.11 6.75
N LEU A 281 -23.16 -1.87 7.75
CA LEU A 281 -24.35 -1.56 8.56
C LEU A 281 -24.02 -0.66 9.77
N ASP A 282 -22.78 -0.63 10.21
CA ASP A 282 -22.31 0.24 11.30
C ASP A 282 -21.07 1.02 10.86
N PRO A 283 -21.24 2.23 10.31
CA PRO A 283 -20.14 3.07 9.83
C PRO A 283 -19.34 3.73 10.97
N ASN A 284 -19.65 3.44 12.25
CA ASN A 284 -18.96 4.05 13.38
C ASN A 284 -17.47 3.67 13.41
N ALA A 285 -16.58 4.67 13.35
CA ALA A 285 -15.13 4.46 13.37
C ALA A 285 -14.66 3.69 14.60
N ALA A 286 -15.26 3.90 15.78
CA ALA A 286 -14.89 3.17 16.99
C ALA A 286 -15.15 1.66 16.87
N THR A 287 -16.27 1.26 16.26
CA THR A 287 -16.59 -0.15 15.99
C THR A 287 -15.63 -0.74 14.96
N LYS A 288 -15.27 0.03 13.90
CA LYS A 288 -14.27 -0.41 12.90
C LYS A 288 -12.91 -0.64 13.54
N VAL A 289 -12.43 0.31 14.35
CA VAL A 289 -11.16 0.21 15.06
C VAL A 289 -11.14 -1.01 16.00
N ALA A 290 -12.19 -1.23 16.77
CA ALA A 290 -12.30 -2.39 17.66
C ALA A 290 -12.25 -3.71 16.88
N ALA A 291 -13.04 -3.83 15.82
CA ALA A 291 -13.06 -5.04 14.97
C ALA A 291 -11.74 -5.29 14.25
N MET A 292 -11.03 -4.21 13.84
CA MET A 292 -9.70 -4.33 13.24
C MET A 292 -8.65 -4.75 14.27
N SER A 293 -8.71 -4.19 15.49
CA SER A 293 -7.78 -4.55 16.57
C SER A 293 -7.91 -6.02 17.01
N GLU A 294 -9.09 -6.61 16.91
CA GLU A 294 -9.29 -8.05 17.13
C GLU A 294 -8.53 -8.91 16.11
N ASN A 295 -8.32 -8.40 14.89
CA ASN A 295 -7.53 -9.09 13.87
C ASN A 295 -6.02 -9.11 14.15
N ALA A 296 -5.51 -8.28 15.06
CA ALA A 296 -4.11 -8.32 15.49
C ALA A 296 -3.71 -9.71 16.02
N ALA A 297 -4.64 -10.40 16.66
CA ALA A 297 -4.44 -11.77 17.16
C ALA A 297 -4.18 -12.82 16.05
N SER A 298 -4.34 -12.46 14.77
CA SER A 298 -4.08 -13.37 13.65
C SER A 298 -2.60 -13.78 13.52
N GLY A 299 -1.69 -13.04 14.17
CA GLY A 299 -0.23 -13.26 14.10
C GLY A 299 0.38 -12.95 12.72
N ARG A 300 -0.34 -12.25 11.85
CA ARG A 300 0.12 -11.87 10.50
C ARG A 300 0.79 -10.49 10.48
N PHE A 301 0.32 -9.58 11.32
CA PHE A 301 0.87 -8.24 11.47
C PHE A 301 2.20 -8.27 12.22
N LEU A 302 3.05 -7.28 11.92
CA LEU A 302 4.35 -7.14 12.54
C LEU A 302 4.22 -6.73 14.01
N SER A 303 5.09 -7.29 14.83
CA SER A 303 5.19 -7.03 16.27
C SER A 303 6.62 -6.68 16.68
N PRO A 304 6.85 -6.01 17.80
CA PRO A 304 8.19 -5.74 18.30
C PRO A 304 9.02 -7.02 18.41
N GLY A 305 10.23 -6.99 17.87
CA GLY A 305 11.14 -8.12 17.78
C GLY A 305 11.18 -8.82 16.42
N ASP A 306 10.16 -8.65 15.57
CA ASP A 306 10.14 -9.24 14.23
C ASP A 306 11.25 -8.65 13.34
N GLU A 307 11.86 -9.53 12.54
CA GLU A 307 12.74 -9.14 11.46
C GLU A 307 11.97 -9.20 10.13
N VAL A 308 12.02 -8.12 9.38
CA VAL A 308 11.38 -8.03 8.05
C VAL A 308 12.44 -7.81 7.00
N VAL A 309 12.42 -8.64 5.97
CA VAL A 309 13.30 -8.53 4.80
C VAL A 309 12.45 -8.42 3.55
N VAL A 310 12.67 -7.38 2.76
CA VAL A 310 12.11 -7.27 1.41
C VAL A 310 13.22 -7.34 0.38
N GLN A 311 12.99 -8.08 -0.70
CA GLN A 311 13.99 -8.33 -1.74
C GLN A 311 13.38 -8.15 -3.13
N ALA A 312 14.17 -7.62 -4.05
CA ALA A 312 13.79 -7.45 -5.46
C ALA A 312 14.99 -7.73 -6.39
N GLY A 313 15.52 -8.93 -6.36
CA GLY A 313 16.62 -9.40 -7.20
C GLY A 313 17.82 -8.43 -7.19
N PHE A 314 18.25 -7.99 -8.39
CA PHE A 314 19.39 -7.07 -8.52
C PHE A 314 19.13 -5.64 -8.01
N LEU A 315 17.88 -5.28 -7.72
CA LEU A 315 17.54 -4.02 -7.04
C LEU A 315 17.95 -4.02 -5.57
N GLY A 316 18.32 -5.18 -5.02
CA GLY A 316 18.80 -5.34 -3.66
C GLY A 316 17.73 -5.74 -2.66
N GLU A 317 18.01 -5.45 -1.39
CA GLU A 317 17.15 -5.79 -0.27
C GLU A 317 17.09 -4.63 0.75
N SER A 318 16.04 -4.64 1.55
CA SER A 318 15.93 -3.86 2.78
C SER A 318 15.63 -4.80 3.93
N ARG A 319 16.33 -4.61 5.05
CA ARG A 319 16.20 -5.44 6.26
C ARG A 319 16.03 -4.54 7.47
N VAL A 320 14.96 -4.75 8.23
CA VAL A 320 14.69 -4.00 9.46
C VAL A 320 14.20 -4.94 10.56
N ARG A 321 14.47 -4.55 11.81
CA ARG A 321 13.88 -5.15 13.00
C ARG A 321 12.87 -4.20 13.61
N VAL A 322 11.69 -4.69 13.91
CA VAL A 322 10.64 -3.92 14.60
C VAL A 322 11.07 -3.68 16.04
N VAL A 323 11.10 -2.43 16.46
CA VAL A 323 11.51 -2.03 17.81
C VAL A 323 10.38 -1.26 18.50
N ALA A 324 10.10 -1.62 19.76
CA ALA A 324 9.21 -0.81 20.57
C ALA A 324 9.80 0.59 20.76
N VAL A 325 8.97 1.62 20.62
CA VAL A 325 9.36 2.98 21.01
C VAL A 325 9.17 3.07 22.52
N GLU A 326 10.25 3.41 23.26
CA GLU A 326 10.11 3.67 24.69
C GLU A 326 9.23 4.90 24.89
N PRO A 327 8.24 4.86 25.77
CA PRO A 327 7.44 6.03 26.08
C PRO A 327 8.34 7.10 26.74
N ASP A 328 8.29 8.34 26.21
CA ASP A 328 8.93 9.52 26.79
C ASP A 328 8.37 9.85 28.19
#